data_cf77a27030574d0163ff925662570a28
#
_entry.id   cf77a27030574d0163ff925662570a28
#
_cell.length_a   1.000
_cell.length_b   1.000
_cell.length_c   1.000
_cell.angle_alpha   90.00
_cell.angle_beta   90.00
_cell.angle_gamma   90.00
#
_symmetry.space_group_name_H-M   'P 1'
#
loop_
_entity.id
_entity.type
_entity.pdbx_description
1 polymer ?
#
loop_
_entity_poly.entity_id
_entity_poly.type
_entity_poly.pdbx_seq_one_letter_code
_entity_poly.pdbx_strand_id
1 'polypeptide(L)'
;EEKQEIARIIPVIEALARKQILISADTRRPNVMRRAVAAGALIINDVSGFGTQSALSAAQEALALNPGRFGVMGMHMQGEPQIMQQNPHYDFAPIDVFIKLAECRDRLESAGVPRSHIVLDPGFGFGKTVTHNLDLIRWTTLFHGLGVPILIGVSRKSSILSLMRANKVFQKPIVAPADLIEKSWDDVHVDTSLLAEK
;
A
#
# COMPACT_ATOMS: atom_id res chain seq x y z
N GLU A 1 -18.34 4.08 11.81
CA GLU A 1 -17.17 4.18 10.94
C GLU A 1 -17.31 3.29 9.68
N GLU A 2 -17.52 1.95 9.81
CA GLU A 2 -17.60 1.05 8.64
C GLU A 2 -18.71 1.44 7.65
N LYS A 3 -19.93 1.74 8.14
CA LYS A 3 -21.02 2.20 7.28
C LYS A 3 -20.69 3.50 6.55
N GLN A 4 -19.97 4.41 7.19
CA GLN A 4 -19.53 5.66 6.58
C GLN A 4 -18.46 5.43 5.50
N GLU A 5 -17.54 4.49 5.73
CA GLU A 5 -16.54 4.09 4.75
C GLU A 5 -17.22 3.50 3.50
N ILE A 6 -18.15 2.56 3.68
CA ILE A 6 -18.93 1.98 2.59
C ILE A 6 -19.67 3.07 1.80
N ALA A 7 -20.40 3.94 2.49
CA ALA A 7 -21.17 5.00 1.84
C ALA A 7 -20.30 5.96 1.01
N ARG A 8 -19.04 6.15 1.42
CA ARG A 8 -18.09 7.04 0.74
C ARG A 8 -17.42 6.39 -0.46
N ILE A 9 -16.96 5.13 -0.34
CA ILE A 9 -16.12 4.52 -1.37
C ILE A 9 -16.91 3.75 -2.44
N ILE A 10 -18.02 3.09 -2.07
CA ILE A 10 -18.72 2.21 -3.01
C ILE A 10 -19.24 2.97 -4.24
N PRO A 11 -19.88 4.15 -4.13
CA PRO A 11 -20.34 4.89 -5.31
C PRO A 11 -19.19 5.28 -6.27
N VAL A 12 -18.01 5.58 -5.71
CA VAL A 12 -16.81 5.91 -6.49
C VAL A 12 -16.30 4.67 -7.24
N ILE A 13 -16.21 3.53 -6.55
CA ILE A 13 -15.79 2.26 -7.16
C ILE A 13 -16.72 1.88 -8.31
N GLU A 14 -18.03 1.93 -8.10
CA GLU A 14 -19.02 1.63 -9.14
C GLU A 14 -18.90 2.55 -10.36
N ALA A 15 -18.68 3.85 -10.13
CA ALA A 15 -18.53 4.83 -11.21
C ALA A 15 -17.25 4.57 -12.05
N LEU A 16 -16.14 4.22 -11.41
CA LEU A 16 -14.87 3.90 -12.06
C LEU A 16 -14.92 2.52 -12.75
N ALA A 17 -15.55 1.53 -12.14
CA ALA A 17 -15.70 0.19 -12.70
C ALA A 17 -16.51 0.21 -14.02
N ARG A 18 -17.56 1.03 -14.09
CA ARG A 18 -18.30 1.26 -15.37
C ARG A 18 -17.43 1.80 -16.50
N LYS A 19 -16.34 2.50 -16.15
CA LYS A 19 -15.34 2.99 -17.12
C LYS A 19 -14.20 2.00 -17.38
N GLN A 20 -14.29 0.79 -16.82
CA GLN A 20 -13.27 -0.26 -16.94
C GLN A 20 -11.90 0.14 -16.36
N ILE A 21 -11.89 1.05 -15.39
CA ILE A 21 -10.66 1.46 -14.69
C ILE A 21 -10.32 0.38 -13.67
N LEU A 22 -9.03 -0.03 -13.62
CA LEU A 22 -8.52 -0.93 -12.59
C LEU A 22 -8.51 -0.21 -11.23
N ILE A 23 -9.17 -0.80 -10.24
CA ILE A 23 -9.38 -0.19 -8.93
C ILE A 23 -8.73 -1.06 -7.85
N SER A 24 -7.90 -0.43 -7.03
CA SER A 24 -7.41 -0.95 -5.75
C SER A 24 -8.16 -0.27 -4.61
N ALA A 25 -8.89 -1.05 -3.81
CA ALA A 25 -9.58 -0.56 -2.63
C ALA A 25 -8.67 -0.72 -1.39
N ASP A 26 -8.35 0.40 -0.75
CA ASP A 26 -7.54 0.43 0.48
C ASP A 26 -8.46 0.36 1.69
N THR A 27 -8.50 -0.80 2.32
CA THR A 27 -9.29 -1.02 3.53
C THR A 27 -8.81 -2.25 4.30
N ARG A 28 -8.85 -2.17 5.64
CA ARG A 28 -8.58 -3.30 6.56
C ARG A 28 -9.84 -3.98 7.09
N ARG A 29 -11.03 -3.53 6.64
CA ARG A 29 -12.32 -4.04 7.14
C ARG A 29 -12.89 -5.09 6.19
N PRO A 30 -13.04 -6.36 6.63
CA PRO A 30 -13.47 -7.46 5.75
C PRO A 30 -14.82 -7.23 5.06
N ASN A 31 -15.77 -6.59 5.72
CA ASN A 31 -17.05 -6.27 5.11
C ASN A 31 -16.94 -5.21 4.02
N VAL A 32 -16.06 -4.21 4.21
CA VAL A 32 -15.76 -3.20 3.19
C VAL A 32 -15.06 -3.85 2.01
N MET A 33 -14.09 -4.77 2.24
CA MET A 33 -13.43 -5.54 1.18
C MET A 33 -14.46 -6.25 0.29
N ARG A 34 -15.40 -7.00 0.87
CA ARG A 34 -16.47 -7.70 0.14
C ARG A 34 -17.32 -6.74 -0.69
N ARG A 35 -17.71 -5.62 -0.09
CA ARG A 35 -18.54 -4.60 -0.77
C ARG A 35 -17.78 -3.91 -1.92
N ALA A 36 -16.49 -3.62 -1.72
CA ALA A 36 -15.65 -3.01 -2.74
C ALA A 36 -15.48 -3.95 -3.95
N VAL A 37 -15.23 -5.24 -3.72
CA VAL A 37 -15.12 -6.23 -4.79
C VAL A 37 -16.45 -6.41 -5.52
N ALA A 38 -17.58 -6.50 -4.81
CA ALA A 38 -18.91 -6.56 -5.41
C ALA A 38 -19.22 -5.33 -6.26
N ALA A 39 -18.67 -4.16 -5.93
CA ALA A 39 -18.80 -2.92 -6.68
C ALA A 39 -17.83 -2.81 -7.88
N GLY A 40 -16.87 -3.73 -8.02
CA GLY A 40 -15.96 -3.83 -9.16
C GLY A 40 -14.48 -3.55 -8.87
N ALA A 41 -14.06 -3.44 -7.60
CA ALA A 41 -12.64 -3.41 -7.27
C ALA A 41 -12.02 -4.79 -7.56
N LEU A 42 -10.86 -4.79 -8.22
CA LEU A 42 -10.12 -6.01 -8.55
C LEU A 42 -8.86 -6.20 -7.69
N ILE A 43 -8.54 -5.23 -6.86
CA ILE A 43 -7.42 -5.30 -5.92
C ILE A 43 -7.91 -4.84 -4.55
N ILE A 44 -7.53 -5.58 -3.52
CA ILE A 44 -7.68 -5.16 -2.12
C ILE A 44 -6.29 -4.88 -1.56
N ASN A 45 -6.10 -3.67 -1.03
CA ASN A 45 -4.92 -3.28 -0.27
C ASN A 45 -5.26 -3.25 1.21
N ASP A 46 -4.65 -4.15 1.99
CA ASP A 46 -4.87 -4.23 3.44
C ASP A 46 -3.58 -3.87 4.19
N VAL A 47 -3.59 -2.68 4.80
CA VAL A 47 -2.47 -2.18 5.62
C VAL A 47 -2.21 -3.04 6.87
N SER A 48 -3.14 -3.92 7.25
CA SER A 48 -2.97 -4.89 8.36
C SER A 48 -2.42 -6.25 7.90
N GLY A 49 -2.09 -6.40 6.62
CA GLY A 49 -1.46 -7.60 6.07
C GLY A 49 -2.32 -8.86 6.14
N PHE A 50 -3.63 -8.74 6.01
CA PHE A 50 -4.57 -9.87 6.10
C PHE A 50 -4.39 -10.69 7.39
N GLY A 51 -4.15 -9.99 8.50
CA GLY A 51 -3.83 -10.61 9.80
C GLY A 51 -5.01 -11.31 10.48
N THR A 52 -6.24 -11.23 9.97
CA THR A 52 -7.42 -11.85 10.55
C THR A 52 -8.02 -12.90 9.62
N GLN A 53 -8.62 -13.95 10.20
CA GLN A 53 -9.33 -14.97 9.42
C GLN A 53 -10.46 -14.37 8.57
N SER A 54 -11.13 -13.33 9.05
CA SER A 54 -12.20 -12.66 8.31
C SER A 54 -11.68 -11.91 7.08
N ALA A 55 -10.47 -11.31 7.13
CA ALA A 55 -9.83 -10.69 5.98
C ALA A 55 -9.40 -11.75 4.95
N LEU A 56 -8.84 -12.88 5.40
CA LEU A 56 -8.50 -14.00 4.53
C LEU A 56 -9.75 -14.58 3.83
N SER A 57 -10.84 -14.77 4.56
CA SER A 57 -12.11 -15.23 3.98
C SER A 57 -12.64 -14.22 2.93
N ALA A 58 -12.53 -12.92 3.18
CA ALA A 58 -12.91 -11.90 2.20
C ALA A 58 -12.06 -11.97 0.92
N ALA A 59 -10.75 -12.22 1.04
CA ALA A 59 -9.86 -12.42 -0.10
C ALA A 59 -10.21 -13.70 -0.89
N GLN A 60 -10.52 -14.81 -0.21
CA GLN A 60 -10.98 -16.06 -0.84
C GLN A 60 -12.28 -15.87 -1.63
N GLU A 61 -13.27 -15.21 -1.02
CA GLU A 61 -14.56 -14.91 -1.66
C GLU A 61 -14.35 -14.02 -2.90
N ALA A 62 -13.48 -13.00 -2.78
CA ALA A 62 -13.16 -12.10 -3.88
C ALA A 62 -12.46 -12.81 -5.05
N LEU A 63 -11.54 -13.74 -4.75
CA LEU A 63 -10.87 -14.58 -5.74
C LEU A 63 -11.87 -15.49 -6.47
N ALA A 64 -12.82 -16.09 -5.74
CA ALA A 64 -13.86 -16.94 -6.31
C ALA A 64 -14.80 -16.15 -7.25
N LEU A 65 -15.09 -14.88 -6.94
CA LEU A 65 -15.90 -13.99 -7.78
C LEU A 65 -15.17 -13.52 -9.04
N ASN A 66 -13.83 -13.40 -8.99
CA ASN A 66 -13.01 -12.84 -10.06
C ASN A 66 -11.80 -13.74 -10.35
N PRO A 67 -12.00 -14.98 -10.81
CA PRO A 67 -10.91 -15.93 -11.02
C PRO A 67 -9.91 -15.41 -12.06
N GLY A 68 -8.61 -15.44 -11.70
CA GLY A 68 -7.52 -14.98 -12.56
C GLY A 68 -7.39 -13.48 -12.75
N ARG A 69 -8.26 -12.67 -12.11
CA ARG A 69 -8.26 -11.19 -12.23
C ARG A 69 -8.13 -10.45 -10.91
N PHE A 70 -8.39 -11.10 -9.80
CA PHE A 70 -8.32 -10.48 -8.47
C PHE A 70 -6.91 -10.59 -7.88
N GLY A 71 -6.43 -9.51 -7.27
CA GLY A 71 -5.14 -9.45 -6.57
C GLY A 71 -5.26 -8.85 -5.17
N VAL A 72 -4.26 -9.10 -4.35
CA VAL A 72 -4.16 -8.58 -2.98
C VAL A 72 -2.84 -7.86 -2.77
N MET A 73 -2.87 -6.79 -1.98
CA MET A 73 -1.68 -6.10 -1.48
C MET A 73 -1.68 -6.19 0.05
N GLY A 74 -0.71 -6.90 0.60
CA GLY A 74 -0.51 -7.01 2.05
C GLY A 74 0.63 -6.12 2.51
N MET A 75 0.40 -5.29 3.53
CA MET A 75 1.42 -4.38 4.06
C MET A 75 1.87 -4.80 5.46
N HIS A 76 3.12 -4.46 5.78
CA HIS A 76 3.64 -4.55 7.15
C HIS A 76 3.44 -3.23 7.91
N MET A 77 2.77 -3.32 9.03
CA MET A 77 2.65 -2.24 10.03
C MET A 77 2.90 -2.79 11.43
N GLN A 78 3.69 -2.08 12.24
CA GLN A 78 3.84 -2.40 13.66
C GLN A 78 2.87 -1.52 14.47
N GLY A 79 2.03 -2.17 15.29
CA GLY A 79 1.02 -1.48 16.10
C GLY A 79 -0.23 -1.08 15.29
N GLU A 80 -1.11 -0.34 15.93
CA GLU A 80 -2.33 0.22 15.32
C GLU A 80 -2.06 1.61 14.74
N PRO A 81 -2.76 2.06 13.69
CA PRO A 81 -2.52 3.33 13.02
C PRO A 81 -2.48 4.56 13.96
N GLN A 82 -3.24 4.52 15.05
CA GLN A 82 -3.34 5.63 16.01
C GLN A 82 -2.12 5.73 16.94
N ILE A 83 -1.44 4.62 17.20
CA ILE A 83 -0.34 4.51 18.17
C ILE A 83 0.95 3.97 17.53
N MET A 84 0.97 3.59 16.26
CA MET A 84 2.08 2.95 15.59
C MET A 84 3.39 3.74 15.62
N GLN A 85 3.34 5.06 15.79
CA GLN A 85 4.51 5.92 15.88
C GLN A 85 5.04 6.09 17.32
N GLN A 86 4.36 5.49 18.30
CA GLN A 86 4.78 5.54 19.69
C GLN A 86 5.81 4.43 19.94
N ASN A 87 7.08 4.81 19.90
CA ASN A 87 8.20 3.93 20.20
C ASN A 87 8.27 2.61 19.38
N PRO A 88 8.26 2.66 18.02
CA PRO A 88 8.40 1.46 17.21
C PRO A 88 9.78 0.83 17.44
N HIS A 89 9.82 -0.48 17.69
CA HIS A 89 11.02 -1.22 18.01
C HIS A 89 11.25 -2.38 17.03
N TYR A 90 12.46 -2.49 16.52
CA TYR A 90 12.97 -3.56 15.66
C TYR A 90 14.38 -3.91 16.09
N ASP A 91 14.74 -5.17 16.05
CA ASP A 91 16.15 -5.58 16.22
C ASP A 91 16.94 -5.16 14.97
N PHE A 92 16.42 -5.51 13.79
CA PHE A 92 16.89 -4.98 12.51
C PHE A 92 15.71 -4.90 11.54
N ALA A 93 15.16 -3.71 11.34
CA ALA A 93 13.91 -3.49 10.62
C ALA A 93 13.80 -4.21 9.26
N PRO A 94 14.83 -4.28 8.38
CA PRO A 94 14.71 -5.02 7.12
C PRO A 94 14.43 -6.50 7.30
N ILE A 95 15.08 -7.18 8.23
CA ILE A 95 14.88 -8.62 8.49
C ILE A 95 13.54 -8.85 9.18
N ASP A 96 13.22 -8.07 10.20
CA ASP A 96 11.96 -8.23 10.95
C ASP A 96 10.76 -8.03 10.03
N VAL A 97 10.81 -7.01 9.17
CA VAL A 97 9.77 -6.74 8.18
C VAL A 97 9.71 -7.84 7.13
N PHE A 98 10.86 -8.35 6.65
CA PHE A 98 10.92 -9.46 5.70
C PHE A 98 10.20 -10.70 6.26
N ILE A 99 10.50 -11.08 7.50
CA ILE A 99 9.86 -12.23 8.16
C ILE A 99 8.35 -12.04 8.24
N LYS A 100 7.88 -10.86 8.65
CA LYS A 100 6.44 -10.57 8.74
C LYS A 100 5.73 -10.56 7.38
N LEU A 101 6.40 -10.10 6.34
CA LEU A 101 5.87 -10.17 4.97
C LEU A 101 5.85 -11.60 4.44
N ALA A 102 6.86 -12.43 4.77
CA ALA A 102 6.83 -13.85 4.45
C ALA A 102 5.64 -14.56 5.13
N GLU A 103 5.41 -14.30 6.42
CA GLU A 103 4.23 -14.80 7.13
C GLU A 103 2.90 -14.34 6.47
N CYS A 104 2.83 -13.09 6.00
CA CYS A 104 1.66 -12.56 5.29
C CYS A 104 1.43 -13.31 3.97
N ARG A 105 2.49 -13.47 3.16
CA ARG A 105 2.44 -14.26 1.92
C ARG A 105 1.94 -15.67 2.18
N ASP A 106 2.54 -16.36 3.15
CA ASP A 106 2.24 -17.75 3.44
C ASP A 106 0.79 -17.94 3.92
N ARG A 107 0.25 -16.98 4.69
CA ARG A 107 -1.17 -16.96 5.07
C ARG A 107 -2.08 -16.80 3.85
N LEU A 108 -1.75 -15.88 2.94
CA LEU A 108 -2.51 -15.65 1.72
C LEU A 108 -2.48 -16.87 0.79
N GLU A 109 -1.30 -17.49 0.59
CA GLU A 109 -1.17 -18.71 -0.20
C GLU A 109 -1.95 -19.87 0.43
N SER A 110 -1.88 -20.03 1.75
CA SER A 110 -2.66 -21.05 2.50
C SER A 110 -4.17 -20.81 2.39
N ALA A 111 -4.59 -19.57 2.21
CA ALA A 111 -5.96 -19.19 1.92
C ALA A 111 -6.35 -19.38 0.44
N GLY A 112 -5.46 -19.92 -0.39
CA GLY A 112 -5.72 -20.21 -1.80
C GLY A 112 -5.46 -19.06 -2.78
N VAL A 113 -4.90 -17.92 -2.31
CA VAL A 113 -4.51 -16.83 -3.21
C VAL A 113 -3.23 -17.22 -3.96
N PRO A 114 -3.25 -17.26 -5.29
CA PRO A 114 -2.05 -17.59 -6.07
C PRO A 114 -0.93 -16.58 -5.82
N ARG A 115 0.31 -17.03 -5.72
CA ARG A 115 1.48 -16.16 -5.50
C ARG A 115 1.57 -15.02 -6.52
N SER A 116 1.23 -15.28 -7.77
CA SER A 116 1.19 -14.27 -8.85
C SER A 116 0.16 -13.16 -8.65
N HIS A 117 -0.76 -13.32 -7.71
CA HIS A 117 -1.80 -12.35 -7.37
C HIS A 117 -1.52 -11.59 -6.06
N ILE A 118 -0.34 -11.82 -5.46
CA ILE A 118 0.07 -11.19 -4.22
C ILE A 118 1.11 -10.11 -4.51
N VAL A 119 0.92 -8.94 -3.92
CA VAL A 119 1.90 -7.85 -3.81
C VAL A 119 2.14 -7.59 -2.33
N LEU A 120 3.39 -7.31 -1.94
CA LEU A 120 3.71 -7.00 -0.55
C LEU A 120 4.34 -5.61 -0.43
N ASP A 121 3.98 -4.90 0.65
CA ASP A 121 4.51 -3.56 0.96
C ASP A 121 5.24 -3.59 2.31
N PRO A 122 6.53 -3.22 2.38
CA PRO A 122 7.28 -3.08 3.63
C PRO A 122 6.69 -2.04 4.60
N GLY A 123 5.74 -1.23 4.17
CA GLY A 123 5.04 -0.27 5.00
C GLY A 123 5.93 0.90 5.43
N PHE A 124 6.60 1.56 4.48
CA PHE A 124 7.38 2.75 4.74
C PHE A 124 6.53 3.81 5.47
N GLY A 125 6.99 4.28 6.64
CA GLY A 125 6.29 5.26 7.46
C GLY A 125 5.18 4.70 8.36
N PHE A 126 4.96 3.38 8.38
CA PHE A 126 3.97 2.74 9.26
C PHE A 126 4.66 2.01 10.41
N GLY A 127 4.58 2.58 11.62
CA GLY A 127 5.22 2.04 12.82
C GLY A 127 6.74 1.94 12.69
N LYS A 128 7.40 2.98 12.17
CA LYS A 128 8.83 2.99 11.88
C LYS A 128 9.46 4.35 12.12
N THR A 129 10.64 4.38 12.70
CA THR A 129 11.47 5.59 12.82
C THR A 129 12.03 6.00 11.45
N VAL A 130 12.64 7.20 11.39
CA VAL A 130 13.35 7.65 10.18
C VAL A 130 14.46 6.67 9.81
N THR A 131 15.24 6.20 10.79
CA THR A 131 16.32 5.23 10.57
C THR A 131 15.79 3.91 10.02
N HIS A 132 14.74 3.35 10.62
CA HIS A 132 14.10 2.13 10.13
C HIS A 132 13.64 2.27 8.68
N ASN A 133 13.07 3.41 8.31
CA ASN A 133 12.63 3.68 6.94
C ASN A 133 13.80 3.78 5.95
N LEU A 134 14.92 4.40 6.35
CA LEU A 134 16.13 4.45 5.52
C LEU A 134 16.72 3.06 5.32
N ASP A 135 16.72 2.23 6.35
CA ASP A 135 17.23 0.86 6.26
C ASP A 135 16.34 0.02 5.33
N LEU A 136 15.01 0.16 5.36
CA LEU A 136 14.14 -0.49 4.39
C LEU A 136 14.49 -0.13 2.94
N ILE A 137 14.81 1.14 2.66
CA ILE A 137 15.22 1.57 1.32
C ILE A 137 16.60 0.99 0.96
N ARG A 138 17.58 1.06 1.85
CA ARG A 138 18.91 0.51 1.63
C ARG A 138 18.90 -0.98 1.33
N TRP A 139 18.00 -1.71 2.00
CA TRP A 139 17.88 -3.16 1.90
C TRP A 139 16.70 -3.59 1.03
N THR A 140 16.20 -2.74 0.14
CA THR A 140 15.06 -3.05 -0.73
C THR A 140 15.23 -4.35 -1.50
N THR A 141 16.45 -4.64 -1.96
CA THR A 141 16.75 -5.88 -2.70
C THR A 141 16.50 -7.15 -1.89
N LEU A 142 16.57 -7.10 -0.55
CA LEU A 142 16.23 -8.22 0.32
C LEU A 142 14.80 -8.72 0.08
N PHE A 143 13.86 -7.79 -0.11
CA PHE A 143 12.44 -8.12 -0.26
C PHE A 143 12.12 -8.88 -1.55
N HIS A 144 12.98 -8.85 -2.57
CA HIS A 144 12.83 -9.69 -3.75
C HIS A 144 12.90 -11.19 -3.41
N GLY A 145 13.57 -11.57 -2.31
CA GLY A 145 13.58 -12.93 -1.79
C GLY A 145 12.21 -13.46 -1.35
N LEU A 146 11.19 -12.60 -1.23
CA LEU A 146 9.81 -13.01 -0.98
C LEU A 146 9.16 -13.68 -2.21
N GLY A 147 9.72 -13.51 -3.42
CA GLY A 147 9.24 -14.13 -4.64
C GLY A 147 7.88 -13.61 -5.13
N VAL A 148 7.54 -12.38 -4.75
CA VAL A 148 6.36 -11.61 -5.18
C VAL A 148 6.76 -10.17 -5.47
N PRO A 149 5.99 -9.40 -6.27
CA PRO A 149 6.20 -7.97 -6.47
C PRO A 149 6.16 -7.19 -5.15
N ILE A 150 7.02 -6.17 -5.06
CA ILE A 150 7.12 -5.29 -3.88
C ILE A 150 6.61 -3.90 -4.25
N LEU A 151 5.68 -3.39 -3.47
CA LEU A 151 5.19 -2.01 -3.55
C LEU A 151 5.89 -1.18 -2.46
N ILE A 152 6.36 0.02 -2.83
CA ILE A 152 6.98 0.95 -1.87
C ILE A 152 6.33 2.32 -2.01
N GLY A 153 5.55 2.70 -1.01
CA GLY A 153 4.89 4.00 -0.94
C GLY A 153 5.69 5.01 -0.12
N VAL A 154 6.49 5.86 -0.78
CA VAL A 154 7.34 6.87 -0.09
C VAL A 154 6.82 8.30 -0.20
N SER A 155 5.90 8.57 -1.11
CA SER A 155 5.41 9.93 -1.39
C SER A 155 4.74 10.56 -0.17
N ARG A 156 5.09 11.81 0.13
CA ARG A 156 4.55 12.64 1.22
C ARG A 156 4.65 12.03 2.62
N LYS A 157 5.59 11.13 2.85
CA LYS A 157 5.81 10.56 4.18
C LYS A 157 6.60 11.51 5.07
N SER A 158 6.21 11.62 6.34
CA SER A 158 6.83 12.49 7.35
C SER A 158 8.33 12.24 7.53
N SER A 159 8.78 10.99 7.38
CA SER A 159 10.19 10.61 7.45
C SER A 159 11.04 11.34 6.41
N ILE A 160 10.53 11.50 5.18
CA ILE A 160 11.23 12.25 4.12
C ILE A 160 11.31 13.73 4.50
N LEU A 161 10.21 14.32 4.95
CA LEU A 161 10.19 15.71 5.37
C LEU A 161 11.17 15.96 6.53
N SER A 162 11.25 15.03 7.49
CA SER A 162 12.19 15.10 8.61
C SER A 162 13.65 15.06 8.15
N LEU A 163 13.98 14.18 7.19
CA LEU A 163 15.31 14.10 6.59
C LEU A 163 15.68 15.38 5.83
N MET A 164 14.75 15.92 5.06
CA MET A 164 14.96 17.16 4.31
C MET A 164 15.22 18.34 5.24
N ARG A 165 14.49 18.44 6.34
CA ARG A 165 14.69 19.46 7.36
C ARG A 165 16.03 19.30 8.09
N ALA A 166 16.39 18.08 8.49
CA ALA A 166 17.65 17.81 9.19
C ALA A 166 18.88 18.13 8.33
N ASN A 167 18.81 17.89 7.01
CA ASN A 167 19.91 18.16 6.07
C ASN A 167 19.86 19.57 5.47
N LYS A 168 18.99 20.45 5.93
CA LYS A 168 18.82 21.84 5.41
C LYS A 168 18.63 21.88 3.87
N VAL A 169 18.14 20.81 3.26
CA VAL A 169 17.94 20.71 1.82
C VAL A 169 16.94 21.75 1.32
N PHE A 170 16.01 22.18 2.19
CA PHE A 170 15.09 23.28 1.90
C PHE A 170 15.18 24.35 2.98
N GLN A 171 15.85 25.44 2.66
CA GLN A 171 15.87 26.66 3.50
C GLN A 171 14.62 27.54 3.29
N LYS A 172 13.79 27.22 2.28
CA LYS A 172 12.53 27.91 2.00
C LYS A 172 11.36 26.96 2.17
N PRO A 173 10.20 27.42 2.68
CA PRO A 173 8.98 26.62 2.67
C PRO A 173 8.71 26.23 1.21
N ILE A 174 8.40 24.95 0.98
CA ILE A 174 7.84 24.49 -0.29
C ILE A 174 6.42 25.06 -0.34
N VAL A 175 6.30 26.28 -0.81
CA VAL A 175 5.03 26.82 -1.26
C VAL A 175 4.85 26.19 -2.64
N ALA A 176 3.87 25.30 -2.79
CA ALA A 176 3.49 24.87 -4.13
C ALA A 176 3.18 26.13 -4.91
N PRO A 177 3.84 26.36 -6.07
CA PRO A 177 3.49 27.49 -6.90
C PRO A 177 1.98 27.47 -7.14
N ALA A 178 1.30 28.60 -6.98
CA ALA A 178 -0.15 28.70 -7.14
C ALA A 178 -0.61 28.18 -8.52
N ASP A 179 0.27 28.29 -9.50
CA ASP A 179 0.10 27.78 -10.87
C ASP A 179 0.09 26.25 -10.99
N LEU A 180 0.60 25.50 -10.01
CA LEU A 180 0.48 24.01 -9.98
C LEU A 180 -0.84 23.53 -9.38
N ILE A 181 -1.61 24.40 -8.73
CA ILE A 181 -2.91 24.07 -8.15
C ILE A 181 -4.02 24.18 -9.19
N GLU A 182 -3.83 25.02 -10.23
CA GLU A 182 -4.83 25.28 -11.28
C GLU A 182 -4.62 24.43 -12.56
N LYS A 183 -3.53 23.69 -12.68
CA LYS A 183 -3.34 22.79 -13.84
C LYS A 183 -4.21 21.56 -13.69
N SER A 184 -5.05 21.32 -14.69
CA SER A 184 -5.76 20.05 -14.81
C SER A 184 -4.76 18.91 -15.00
N TRP A 185 -5.10 17.70 -14.58
CA TRP A 185 -4.24 16.52 -14.77
C TRP A 185 -3.95 16.22 -16.25
N ASP A 186 -4.74 16.80 -17.17
CA ASP A 186 -4.58 16.68 -18.62
C ASP A 186 -3.35 17.46 -19.14
N ASP A 187 -2.85 18.43 -18.37
CA ASP A 187 -1.67 19.25 -18.73
C ASP A 187 -0.34 18.68 -18.18
N VAL A 188 -0.38 17.55 -17.45
CA VAL A 188 0.84 16.91 -16.94
C VAL A 188 1.42 15.99 -18.00
N HIS A 189 2.28 16.54 -18.87
CA HIS A 189 3.14 15.74 -19.71
C HIS A 189 4.21 15.07 -18.85
N VAL A 190 4.08 13.75 -18.66
CA VAL A 190 5.18 12.93 -18.13
C VAL A 190 6.18 12.74 -19.25
N ASP A 191 7.35 13.37 -19.12
CA ASP A 191 8.46 13.12 -20.02
C ASP A 191 8.96 11.67 -19.83
N THR A 192 8.56 10.80 -20.74
CA THR A 192 8.96 9.40 -20.75
C THR A 192 10.31 9.14 -21.40
N SER A 193 10.99 10.18 -21.90
CA SER A 193 12.30 10.04 -22.58
C SER A 193 13.38 9.48 -21.64
N LEU A 194 13.28 9.73 -20.33
CA LEU A 194 14.20 9.20 -19.32
C LEU A 194 14.01 7.70 -19.02
N LEU A 195 12.98 7.05 -19.56
CA LEU A 195 12.72 5.62 -19.39
C LEU A 195 13.24 4.77 -20.56
N ALA A 196 13.76 5.40 -21.61
CA ALA A 196 14.19 4.73 -22.84
C ALA A 196 15.70 4.43 -22.90
N GLU A 197 16.48 4.87 -21.92
CA GLU A 197 17.92 4.60 -21.86
C GLU A 197 18.24 3.56 -20.77
N LYS A 198 17.98 2.28 -21.09
CA LYS A 198 18.78 1.14 -20.58
C LYS A 198 18.56 -0.09 -21.43
#